data_78d31eca221f343cabe59488fb7b6c1f
#
_entry.id   78d31eca221f343cabe59488fb7b6c1f
#
_cell.length_a   1.000
_cell.length_b   1.000
_cell.length_c   1.000
_cell.angle_alpha   90.00
_cell.angle_beta   90.00
_cell.angle_gamma   90.00
#
_symmetry.space_group_name_H-M   'P 1'
#
loop_
_entity.id
_entity.type
_entity.pdbx_description
1 polymer ?
#
loop_
_entity_poly.entity_id
_entity_poly.type
_entity_poly.pdbx_seq_one_letter_code
_entity_poly.pdbx_strand_id
1 'polypeptide(L)'
;IQRRAARRERATQLTVTDEYLRSRALHLAQKNLPELVASGRLEKLSIRWVSNQRQRWGSATYANTQIRISSELQGVPEYVLDSVIHHELCHLQQPNHSAAFRALEARYPQLLRAQAYLEGYALGRSRAEGERGEHGENSAG
;
A
#
# COMPACT_ATOMS: atom_id res chain seq x y z
N ILE A 1 7.57 -19.27 -23.37
CA ILE A 1 8.44 -18.21 -22.85
C ILE A 1 7.85 -16.85 -23.19
N GLN A 2 7.47 -16.61 -24.44
CA GLN A 2 6.86 -15.34 -24.87
C GLN A 2 5.52 -15.06 -24.19
N ARG A 3 4.71 -16.10 -23.95
CA ARG A 3 3.42 -15.96 -23.27
C ARG A 3 3.58 -15.54 -21.81
N ARG A 4 4.60 -16.05 -21.13
CA ARG A 4 4.89 -15.67 -19.74
C ARG A 4 5.37 -14.22 -19.65
N ALA A 5 6.22 -13.80 -20.57
CA ALA A 5 6.69 -12.41 -20.62
C ALA A 5 5.52 -11.45 -20.87
N ALA A 6 4.63 -11.77 -21.80
CA ALA A 6 3.45 -10.94 -22.10
C ALA A 6 2.51 -10.85 -20.91
N ARG A 7 2.32 -11.95 -20.15
CA ARG A 7 1.50 -11.92 -18.94
C ARG A 7 2.11 -11.04 -17.84
N ARG A 8 3.44 -11.10 -17.67
CA ARG A 8 4.13 -10.26 -16.69
C ARG A 8 4.04 -8.79 -17.06
N GLU A 9 4.19 -8.45 -18.31
CA GLU A 9 4.08 -7.08 -18.80
C GLU A 9 2.67 -6.54 -18.58
N ARG A 10 1.63 -7.32 -18.90
CA ARG A 10 0.25 -6.93 -18.68
C ARG A 10 -0.06 -6.76 -17.18
N ALA A 11 0.39 -7.69 -16.34
CA ALA A 11 0.20 -7.59 -14.90
C ALA A 11 0.89 -6.35 -14.35
N THR A 12 2.12 -6.07 -14.77
CA THR A 12 2.87 -4.89 -14.35
C THR A 12 2.16 -3.61 -14.76
N GLN A 13 1.68 -3.53 -16.00
CA GLN A 13 0.94 -2.38 -16.50
C GLN A 13 -0.35 -2.14 -15.72
N LEU A 14 -1.10 -3.21 -15.42
CA LEU A 14 -2.33 -3.11 -14.64
C LEU A 14 -2.07 -2.64 -13.21
N THR A 15 -0.96 -3.07 -12.60
CA THR A 15 -0.65 -2.71 -11.22
C THR A 15 -0.11 -1.28 -11.07
N VAL A 16 0.30 -0.62 -12.15
CA VAL A 16 0.76 0.77 -12.08
C VAL A 16 -0.36 1.80 -12.27
N THR A 17 -1.59 1.38 -12.53
CA THR A 17 -2.71 2.33 -12.72
C THR A 17 -3.39 2.66 -11.40
N ASP A 18 -3.92 3.89 -11.30
CA ASP A 18 -4.75 4.28 -10.16
C ASP A 18 -6.07 3.52 -10.15
N GLU A 19 -6.58 3.15 -11.32
CA GLU A 19 -7.79 2.33 -11.43
C GLU A 19 -7.61 0.95 -10.80
N TYR A 20 -6.44 0.35 -10.97
CA TYR A 20 -6.13 -0.91 -10.32
C TYR A 20 -6.19 -0.77 -8.79
N LEU A 21 -5.61 0.30 -8.24
CA LEU A 21 -5.67 0.57 -6.81
C LEU A 21 -7.12 0.70 -6.34
N ARG A 22 -7.94 1.43 -7.08
CA ARG A 22 -9.36 1.60 -6.74
C ARG A 22 -10.09 0.27 -6.76
N SER A 23 -9.86 -0.54 -7.76
CA SER A 23 -10.46 -1.88 -7.87
C SER A 23 -10.09 -2.76 -6.67
N ARG A 24 -8.82 -2.76 -6.29
CA ARG A 24 -8.36 -3.52 -5.11
C ARG A 24 -8.97 -2.97 -3.83
N ALA A 25 -9.03 -1.65 -3.68
CA ALA A 25 -9.61 -1.02 -2.49
C ALA A 25 -11.08 -1.41 -2.32
N LEU A 26 -11.86 -1.32 -3.38
CA LEU A 26 -13.28 -1.68 -3.32
C LEU A 26 -13.48 -3.16 -3.00
N HIS A 27 -12.66 -4.04 -3.59
CA HIS A 27 -12.71 -5.47 -3.31
C HIS A 27 -12.41 -5.75 -1.82
N LEU A 28 -11.35 -5.16 -1.30
CA LEU A 28 -10.95 -5.35 0.09
C LEU A 28 -12.00 -4.83 1.07
N ALA A 29 -12.58 -3.66 0.77
CA ALA A 29 -13.60 -3.07 1.61
C ALA A 29 -14.87 -3.95 1.63
N GLN A 30 -15.31 -4.42 0.46
CA GLN A 30 -16.48 -5.29 0.37
C GLN A 30 -16.28 -6.59 1.15
N LYS A 31 -15.08 -7.12 1.14
CA LYS A 31 -14.77 -8.38 1.81
C LYS A 31 -14.59 -8.21 3.32
N ASN A 32 -13.90 -7.16 3.76
CA ASN A 32 -13.44 -7.05 5.14
C ASN A 32 -14.05 -5.88 5.92
N LEU A 33 -14.57 -4.87 5.25
CA LEU A 33 -15.01 -3.62 5.88
C LEU A 33 -16.43 -3.25 5.43
N PRO A 34 -17.43 -4.09 5.73
CA PRO A 34 -18.80 -3.85 5.26
C PRO A 34 -19.38 -2.54 5.84
N GLU A 35 -18.96 -2.13 7.02
CA GLU A 35 -19.41 -0.88 7.64
C GLU A 35 -18.97 0.34 6.81
N LEU A 36 -17.75 0.27 6.26
CA LEU A 36 -17.22 1.33 5.40
C LEU A 36 -18.00 1.41 4.09
N VAL A 37 -18.30 0.26 3.50
CA VAL A 37 -19.13 0.19 2.29
C VAL A 37 -20.52 0.78 2.55
N ALA A 38 -21.13 0.37 3.67
CA ALA A 38 -22.49 0.83 4.04
C ALA A 38 -22.54 2.33 4.31
N SER A 39 -21.43 2.94 4.73
CA SER A 39 -21.36 4.38 5.00
C SER A 39 -21.50 5.25 3.76
N GLY A 40 -21.29 4.69 2.57
CA GLY A 40 -21.28 5.44 1.31
C GLY A 40 -20.01 6.25 1.06
N ARG A 41 -19.06 6.23 1.97
CA ARG A 41 -17.81 7.00 1.84
C ARG A 41 -16.99 6.62 0.61
N LEU A 42 -17.02 5.33 0.24
CA LEU A 42 -16.20 4.83 -0.86
C LEU A 42 -16.62 5.36 -2.23
N GLU A 43 -17.81 5.93 -2.35
CA GLU A 43 -18.24 6.58 -3.59
C GLU A 43 -17.37 7.79 -3.92
N LYS A 44 -16.82 8.44 -2.89
CA LYS A 44 -15.95 9.61 -3.02
C LYS A 44 -14.47 9.28 -2.89
N LEU A 45 -14.13 7.99 -2.84
CA LEU A 45 -12.75 7.56 -2.65
C LEU A 45 -11.86 8.02 -3.81
N SER A 46 -10.80 8.74 -3.46
CA SER A 46 -9.68 9.05 -4.34
C SER A 46 -8.47 8.24 -3.85
N ILE A 47 -7.95 7.38 -4.70
CA ILE A 47 -6.77 6.58 -4.39
C ILE A 47 -5.81 6.64 -5.56
N ARG A 48 -4.54 6.93 -5.28
CA ARG A 48 -3.55 7.12 -6.33
C ARG A 48 -2.14 6.73 -5.87
N TRP A 49 -1.31 6.41 -6.84
CA TRP A 49 0.12 6.24 -6.63
C TRP A 49 0.79 7.61 -6.44
N VAL A 50 1.75 7.67 -5.51
CA VAL A 50 2.55 8.87 -5.27
C VAL A 50 4.02 8.50 -5.13
N SER A 51 4.92 9.38 -5.56
CA SER A 51 6.35 9.09 -5.63
C SER A 51 7.16 9.67 -4.46
N ASN A 52 6.58 10.52 -3.62
CA ASN A 52 7.35 11.29 -2.62
C ASN A 52 7.12 10.88 -1.17
N GLN A 53 6.67 9.64 -0.93
CA GLN A 53 6.50 9.14 0.44
C GLN A 53 7.72 8.32 0.86
N ARG A 54 8.69 8.96 1.49
CA ARG A 54 9.97 8.31 1.82
C ARG A 54 9.91 7.35 2.99
N GLN A 55 9.00 7.58 3.95
CA GLN A 55 8.96 6.80 5.19
C GLN A 55 7.66 6.05 5.39
N ARG A 56 6.72 6.18 4.48
CA ARG A 56 5.41 5.54 4.56
C ARG A 56 5.09 4.79 3.29
N TRP A 57 4.49 3.62 3.46
CA TRP A 57 3.99 2.85 2.32
C TRP A 57 2.69 3.43 1.76
N GLY A 58 1.95 4.16 2.60
CA GLY A 58 0.72 4.80 2.22
C GLY A 58 0.29 5.84 3.23
N SER A 59 -0.74 6.59 2.88
CA SER A 59 -1.37 7.55 3.79
C SER A 59 -2.85 7.71 3.43
N ALA A 60 -3.64 8.15 4.41
CA ALA A 60 -5.06 8.39 4.23
C ALA A 60 -5.44 9.72 4.85
N THR A 61 -6.30 10.48 4.16
CA THR A 61 -6.92 11.67 4.72
C THR A 61 -8.39 11.38 4.95
N TYR A 62 -8.77 11.30 6.21
CA TYR A 62 -10.12 10.92 6.63
C TYR A 62 -11.18 11.90 6.11
N ALA A 63 -10.91 13.20 6.22
CA ALA A 63 -11.88 14.24 5.92
C ALA A 63 -12.40 14.22 4.49
N ASN A 64 -11.53 13.91 3.50
CA ASN A 64 -11.90 13.94 2.09
C ASN A 64 -11.83 12.57 1.41
N THR A 65 -11.71 11.51 2.18
CA THR A 65 -11.70 10.12 1.69
C THR A 65 -10.63 9.93 0.61
N GLN A 66 -9.40 10.31 0.94
CA GLN A 66 -8.28 10.26 0.01
C GLN A 66 -7.21 9.31 0.53
N ILE A 67 -6.72 8.42 -0.34
CA ILE A 67 -5.64 7.48 -0.05
C ILE A 67 -4.52 7.68 -1.05
N ARG A 68 -3.28 7.63 -0.57
CA ARG A 68 -2.07 7.69 -1.37
C ARG A 68 -1.26 6.44 -1.09
N ILE A 69 -0.76 5.80 -2.15
CA ILE A 69 0.05 4.58 -2.05
C ILE A 69 1.41 4.86 -2.68
N SER A 70 2.46 4.50 -1.97
CA SER A 70 3.83 4.71 -2.47
C SER A 70 4.08 3.95 -3.75
N SER A 71 4.64 4.63 -4.76
CA SER A 71 5.03 4.01 -6.01
C SER A 71 6.12 2.94 -5.83
N GLU A 72 6.82 2.93 -4.70
CA GLU A 72 7.78 1.87 -4.37
C GLU A 72 7.10 0.49 -4.24
N LEU A 73 5.79 0.47 -4.02
CA LEU A 73 5.03 -0.79 -3.94
C LEU A 73 4.60 -1.31 -5.31
N GLN A 74 4.96 -0.63 -6.39
CA GLN A 74 4.76 -1.18 -7.73
C GLN A 74 5.73 -2.35 -7.90
N GLY A 75 5.20 -3.51 -8.25
CA GLY A 75 6.01 -4.72 -8.43
C GLY A 75 6.08 -5.64 -7.22
N VAL A 76 5.62 -5.24 -6.04
CA VAL A 76 5.52 -6.17 -4.92
C VAL A 76 4.36 -7.15 -5.13
N PRO A 77 4.36 -8.31 -4.45
CA PRO A 77 3.23 -9.24 -4.55
C PRO A 77 1.91 -8.57 -4.17
N GLU A 78 0.83 -8.98 -4.81
CA GLU A 78 -0.50 -8.39 -4.59
C GLU A 78 -0.91 -8.42 -3.12
N TYR A 79 -0.60 -9.51 -2.40
CA TYR A 79 -0.99 -9.60 -0.99
C TYR A 79 -0.31 -8.53 -0.12
N VAL A 80 0.87 -8.05 -0.51
CA VAL A 80 1.59 -6.98 0.18
C VAL A 80 0.94 -5.64 -0.12
N LEU A 81 0.68 -5.36 -1.39
CA LEU A 81 -0.02 -4.15 -1.81
C LEU A 81 -1.40 -4.06 -1.16
N ASP A 82 -2.15 -5.16 -1.20
CA ASP A 82 -3.48 -5.22 -0.58
C ASP A 82 -3.43 -4.93 0.91
N SER A 83 -2.40 -5.40 1.61
CA SER A 83 -2.23 -5.12 3.04
C SER A 83 -2.11 -3.61 3.31
N VAL A 84 -1.34 -2.91 2.50
CA VAL A 84 -1.17 -1.46 2.64
C VAL A 84 -2.47 -0.73 2.31
N ILE A 85 -3.13 -1.11 1.23
CA ILE A 85 -4.43 -0.53 0.87
C ILE A 85 -5.44 -0.75 2.00
N HIS A 86 -5.51 -1.95 2.53
CA HIS A 86 -6.41 -2.30 3.64
C HIS A 86 -6.14 -1.45 4.88
N HIS A 87 -4.87 -1.27 5.23
CA HIS A 87 -4.46 -0.42 6.34
C HIS A 87 -5.01 1.01 6.17
N GLU A 88 -4.85 1.58 4.98
CA GLU A 88 -5.34 2.95 4.72
C GLU A 88 -6.86 3.02 4.70
N LEU A 89 -7.54 1.97 4.19
CA LEU A 89 -9.00 1.89 4.28
C LEU A 89 -9.48 1.88 5.73
N CYS A 90 -8.76 1.19 6.62
CA CYS A 90 -9.09 1.17 8.04
C CYS A 90 -9.01 2.58 8.65
N HIS A 91 -8.09 3.41 8.17
CA HIS A 91 -8.00 4.81 8.61
C HIS A 91 -9.20 5.66 8.18
N LEU A 92 -9.94 5.24 7.20
CA LEU A 92 -11.18 5.92 6.82
C LEU A 92 -12.33 5.64 7.79
N GLN A 93 -12.15 4.67 8.70
CA GLN A 93 -13.10 4.42 9.80
C GLN A 93 -12.53 4.88 11.14
N GLN A 94 -11.23 4.65 11.35
CA GLN A 94 -10.53 4.93 12.60
C GLN A 94 -9.25 5.71 12.29
N PRO A 95 -9.26 7.04 12.45
CA PRO A 95 -8.08 7.85 12.10
C PRO A 95 -6.83 7.52 12.91
N ASN A 96 -6.98 7.08 14.14
CA ASN A 96 -5.87 6.76 15.03
C ASN A 96 -5.62 5.26 15.09
N HIS A 97 -4.38 4.88 15.43
CA HIS A 97 -4.01 3.47 15.64
C HIS A 97 -4.53 2.95 16.98
N SER A 98 -5.84 3.06 17.19
CA SER A 98 -6.52 2.59 18.39
C SER A 98 -6.73 1.08 18.37
N ALA A 99 -7.26 0.53 19.46
CA ALA A 99 -7.67 -0.87 19.52
C ALA A 99 -8.73 -1.19 18.45
N ALA A 100 -9.65 -0.24 18.21
CA ALA A 100 -10.67 -0.37 17.17
C ALA A 100 -10.03 -0.45 15.77
N PHE A 101 -9.01 0.37 15.50
CA PHE A 101 -8.25 0.30 14.24
C PHE A 101 -7.58 -1.05 14.09
N ARG A 102 -6.90 -1.53 15.12
CA ARG A 102 -6.17 -2.81 15.08
C ARG A 102 -7.12 -3.98 14.83
N ALA A 103 -8.32 -3.92 15.38
CA ALA A 103 -9.35 -4.94 15.14
C ALA A 103 -9.78 -4.96 13.66
N LEU A 104 -9.94 -3.79 13.04
CA LEU A 104 -10.25 -3.68 11.62
C LEU A 104 -9.10 -4.19 10.76
N GLU A 105 -7.88 -3.78 11.07
CA GLU A 105 -6.68 -4.19 10.34
C GLU A 105 -6.50 -5.70 10.37
N ALA A 106 -6.76 -6.32 11.51
CA ALA A 106 -6.62 -7.77 11.70
C ALA A 106 -7.61 -8.59 10.85
N ARG A 107 -8.62 -7.96 10.28
CA ARG A 107 -9.54 -8.65 9.37
C ARG A 107 -8.86 -9.05 8.05
N TYR A 108 -7.72 -8.46 7.72
CA TYR A 108 -6.96 -8.86 6.53
C TYR A 108 -6.22 -10.16 6.81
N PRO A 109 -6.53 -11.26 6.09
CA PRO A 109 -6.03 -12.60 6.46
C PRO A 109 -4.51 -12.75 6.36
N GLN A 110 -3.85 -12.02 5.47
CA GLN A 110 -2.42 -12.12 5.24
C GLN A 110 -1.62 -11.00 5.88
N LEU A 111 -2.17 -10.36 6.91
CA LEU A 111 -1.55 -9.20 7.56
C LEU A 111 -0.12 -9.47 8.02
N LEU A 112 0.08 -10.53 8.80
CA LEU A 112 1.40 -10.82 9.37
C LEU A 112 2.43 -11.15 8.29
N ARG A 113 2.02 -11.89 7.27
CA ARG A 113 2.89 -12.23 6.15
C ARG A 113 3.31 -10.98 5.38
N ALA A 114 2.36 -10.09 5.13
CA ALA A 114 2.63 -8.83 4.43
C ALA A 114 3.54 -7.92 5.26
N GLN A 115 3.32 -7.83 6.57
CA GLN A 115 4.16 -7.05 7.46
C GLN A 115 5.60 -7.57 7.45
N ALA A 116 5.79 -8.88 7.47
CA ALA A 116 7.12 -9.48 7.39
C ALA A 116 7.82 -9.13 6.07
N TYR A 117 7.10 -9.18 4.96
CA TYR A 117 7.64 -8.76 3.67
C TYR A 117 8.11 -7.31 3.69
N LEU A 118 7.27 -6.42 4.20
CA LEU A 118 7.57 -4.98 4.24
C LEU A 118 8.73 -4.66 5.17
N GLU A 119 8.86 -5.36 6.29
CA GLU A 119 10.01 -5.22 7.18
C GLU A 119 11.31 -5.60 6.48
N GLY A 120 11.30 -6.72 5.76
CA GLY A 120 12.45 -7.17 4.98
C GLY A 120 12.80 -6.20 3.86
N TYR A 121 11.79 -5.70 3.16
CA TYR A 121 11.97 -4.72 2.10
C TYR A 121 12.58 -3.41 2.64
N ALA A 122 12.04 -2.91 3.75
CA ALA A 122 12.52 -1.68 4.38
C ALA A 122 13.97 -1.84 4.85
N LEU A 123 14.33 -2.99 5.40
CA LEU A 123 15.70 -3.28 5.83
C LEU A 123 16.65 -3.30 4.64
N GLY A 124 16.29 -3.96 3.55
CA GLY A 124 17.09 -4.00 2.33
C GLY A 124 17.30 -2.61 1.73
N ARG A 125 16.22 -1.82 1.68
CA ARG A 125 16.28 -0.43 1.20
C ARG A 125 17.19 0.42 2.08
N SER A 126 17.07 0.31 3.39
CA SER A 126 17.89 1.06 4.35
C SER A 126 19.37 0.72 4.20
N ARG A 127 19.70 -0.57 4.01
CA ARG A 127 21.09 -0.99 3.77
C ARG A 127 21.64 -0.43 2.47
N ALA A 128 20.85 -0.46 1.40
CA ALA A 128 21.26 0.10 0.11
C ALA A 128 21.49 1.61 0.19
N GLU A 129 20.61 2.33 0.89
CA GLU A 129 20.76 3.77 1.11
C GLU A 129 21.97 4.07 1.98
N GLY A 130 22.23 3.26 3.01
CA GLY A 130 23.40 3.38 3.88
C GLY A 130 24.70 3.21 3.11
N GLU A 131 24.79 2.20 2.25
CA GLU A 131 25.96 1.98 1.40
C GLU A 131 26.18 3.15 0.43
N ARG A 132 25.13 3.65 -0.18
CA ARG A 132 25.21 4.83 -1.05
C ARG A 132 25.56 6.08 -0.26
N GLY A 133 25.02 6.22 0.95
CA GLY A 133 25.32 7.34 1.85
C GLY A 133 26.77 7.36 2.26
N GLU A 134 27.36 6.22 2.58
CA GLU A 134 28.78 6.12 2.92
C GLU A 134 29.66 6.59 1.76
N HIS A 135 29.36 6.17 0.55
CA HIS A 135 30.05 6.65 -0.64
C HIS A 135 29.82 8.14 -0.89
N GLY A 136 28.59 8.60 -0.68
CA GLY A 136 28.25 10.01 -0.81
C GLY A 136 28.93 10.88 0.23
N GLU A 137 28.96 10.46 1.48
CA GLU A 137 29.61 11.17 2.56
C GLU A 137 31.13 11.28 2.34
N ASN A 138 31.76 10.21 1.89
CA ASN A 138 33.18 10.23 1.58
C ASN A 138 33.51 11.18 0.44
N SER A 139 32.59 11.40 -0.47
CA SER A 139 32.80 12.36 -1.58
C SER A 139 32.39 13.76 -1.22
N ALA A 140 31.49 13.95 -0.27
CA ALA A 140 31.01 15.26 0.17
C ALA A 140 31.74 15.78 1.40
N GLY A 141 32.32 14.89 2.12
CA GLY A 141 32.97 15.22 3.37
C GLY A 141 34.35 15.75 3.22
#